data_27cd4032cfa528309ea35065ab96b7c7
#
_entry.id   27cd4032cfa528309ea35065ab96b7c7
#
_cell.length_a   1.000
_cell.length_b   1.000
_cell.length_c   1.000
_cell.angle_alpha   90.00
_cell.angle_beta   90.00
_cell.angle_gamma   90.00
#
_symmetry.space_group_name_H-M   'P 1'
#
loop_
_entity.id
_entity.type
_entity.pdbx_description
1 polymer ?
#
loop_
_entity_poly.entity_id
_entity_poly.type
_entity_poly.pdbx_seq_one_letter_code
_entity_poly.pdbx_strand_id
1 'polypeptide(L)'
;MSEPSNGESIWAGTIPGSAWLFCPADRPERFAKAAAAADVVILDLEDGVAPADKEAARRALVDVPLDPDRTVVRVNAHGTDDHALDCAALDRTPYTAVMLPKCESVDQVLDLAPLSVIALVESPLGALAIEGAVQAENAVGVMWGAEDLVAALGGTSSRKPDGAYRDVARHVRSTALLAAKAHGRFALDSVFLDIGDLDGLGAECEDAVAVGFDAKVAIHPSQIDVIRTAYTPTAKQLGWAERVLAAATRERGVFTLDGQMVDGPVLRHAEEIVRRSGIARTGER
;
A
#
# COMPACT_ATOMS: atom_id res chain seq x y z
N MET A 1 -16.09 -3.68 -20.58
CA MET A 1 -14.74 -3.22 -20.20
C MET A 1 -14.50 -1.95 -20.98
N SER A 2 -14.62 -0.80 -20.34
CA SER A 2 -14.31 0.51 -20.95
C SER A 2 -12.79 0.66 -20.88
N GLU A 3 -12.17 0.93 -22.02
CA GLU A 3 -10.76 1.32 -22.06
C GLU A 3 -10.58 2.60 -21.22
N PRO A 4 -9.49 2.74 -20.43
CA PRO A 4 -9.24 3.96 -19.69
C PRO A 4 -9.12 5.11 -20.69
N SER A 5 -9.83 6.20 -20.42
CA SER A 5 -9.72 7.44 -21.18
C SER A 5 -8.30 7.97 -21.07
N ASN A 6 -7.73 8.42 -22.18
CA ASN A 6 -6.40 9.01 -22.30
C ASN A 6 -6.13 10.02 -21.16
N GLY A 7 -5.28 9.65 -20.17
CA GLY A 7 -4.75 10.55 -19.15
C GLY A 7 -4.98 10.14 -17.69
N GLU A 8 -5.81 9.14 -17.38
CA GLU A 8 -5.95 8.68 -15.99
C GLU A 8 -4.85 7.66 -15.63
N SER A 9 -4.15 7.92 -14.53
CA SER A 9 -3.16 6.98 -13.98
C SER A 9 -3.85 5.67 -13.62
N ILE A 10 -3.24 4.54 -13.99
CA ILE A 10 -3.69 3.20 -13.58
C ILE A 10 -3.75 3.04 -12.05
N TRP A 11 -3.01 3.87 -11.33
CA TRP A 11 -2.96 3.92 -9.87
C TRP A 11 -4.13 4.69 -9.24
N ALA A 12 -4.97 5.35 -10.04
CA ALA A 12 -6.13 6.08 -9.54
C ALA A 12 -7.27 5.11 -9.18
N GLY A 13 -7.43 4.83 -7.88
CA GLY A 13 -8.59 4.11 -7.32
C GLY A 13 -8.55 2.59 -7.38
N THR A 14 -7.57 1.97 -8.04
CA THR A 14 -7.42 0.51 -8.08
C THR A 14 -5.96 0.12 -7.94
N ILE A 15 -5.68 -0.90 -7.12
CA ILE A 15 -4.33 -1.44 -6.94
C ILE A 15 -4.22 -2.80 -7.62
N PRO A 16 -3.05 -3.16 -8.19
CA PRO A 16 -2.86 -4.42 -8.93
C PRO A 16 -2.92 -5.69 -8.08
N GLY A 17 -3.01 -5.57 -6.77
CA GLY A 17 -3.07 -6.69 -5.83
C GLY A 17 -2.69 -6.28 -4.42
N SER A 18 -2.75 -7.21 -3.48
CA SER A 18 -2.64 -6.93 -2.04
C SER A 18 -1.25 -7.16 -1.45
N ALA A 19 -0.37 -7.90 -2.13
CA ALA A 19 0.94 -8.26 -1.61
C ALA A 19 2.04 -7.49 -2.32
N TRP A 20 2.54 -6.44 -1.68
CA TRP A 20 3.60 -5.57 -2.19
C TRP A 20 4.94 -5.95 -1.58
N LEU A 21 6.05 -5.74 -2.28
CA LEU A 21 7.39 -6.15 -1.83
C LEU A 21 8.42 -5.05 -2.05
N PHE A 22 9.11 -4.64 -1.00
CA PHE A 22 10.33 -3.84 -1.12
C PHE A 22 11.46 -4.66 -1.75
N CYS A 23 12.13 -4.06 -2.72
CA CYS A 23 13.32 -4.60 -3.37
C CYS A 23 14.39 -3.49 -3.47
N PRO A 24 15.53 -3.61 -2.79
CA PRO A 24 16.61 -2.62 -2.90
C PRO A 24 17.06 -2.45 -4.35
N ALA A 25 17.11 -1.20 -4.84
CA ALA A 25 17.39 -0.92 -6.24
C ALA A 25 18.88 -1.09 -6.62
N ASP A 26 19.77 -1.23 -5.64
CA ASP A 26 21.17 -1.61 -5.84
C ASP A 26 21.37 -3.12 -6.09
N ARG A 27 20.27 -3.90 -6.14
CA ARG A 27 20.26 -5.36 -6.33
C ARG A 27 19.46 -5.78 -7.57
N PRO A 28 19.85 -5.34 -8.78
CA PRO A 28 19.09 -5.63 -10.02
C PRO A 28 18.92 -7.13 -10.30
N GLU A 29 19.81 -7.98 -9.80
CA GLU A 29 19.67 -9.43 -9.90
C GLU A 29 18.47 -10.00 -9.14
N ARG A 30 17.84 -9.22 -8.24
CA ARG A 30 16.64 -9.58 -7.49
C ARG A 30 15.35 -9.12 -8.16
N PHE A 31 15.40 -8.18 -9.09
CA PHE A 31 14.22 -7.53 -9.67
C PHE A 31 13.24 -8.53 -10.28
N ALA A 32 13.72 -9.40 -11.17
CA ALA A 32 12.86 -10.40 -11.80
C ALA A 32 12.24 -11.37 -10.79
N LYS A 33 12.99 -11.75 -9.72
CA LYS A 33 12.47 -12.62 -8.66
C LYS A 33 11.42 -11.90 -7.80
N ALA A 34 11.63 -10.63 -7.49
CA ALA A 34 10.66 -9.82 -6.74
C ALA A 34 9.36 -9.64 -7.55
N ALA A 35 9.47 -9.33 -8.85
CA ALA A 35 8.33 -9.18 -9.75
C ALA A 35 7.54 -10.48 -9.95
N ALA A 36 8.22 -11.63 -9.94
CA ALA A 36 7.56 -12.94 -10.01
C ALA A 36 6.86 -13.31 -8.70
N ALA A 37 7.35 -12.82 -7.56
CA ALA A 37 6.80 -13.16 -6.25
C ALA A 37 5.61 -12.27 -5.85
N ALA A 38 5.74 -10.95 -6.00
CA ALA A 38 4.78 -9.96 -5.49
C ALA A 38 3.77 -9.50 -6.55
N ASP A 39 2.67 -8.89 -6.09
CA ASP A 39 1.70 -8.24 -6.98
C ASP A 39 2.25 -6.88 -7.45
N VAL A 40 2.94 -6.17 -6.57
CA VAL A 40 3.64 -4.91 -6.85
C VAL A 40 5.03 -4.95 -6.23
N VAL A 41 6.03 -4.48 -6.96
CA VAL A 41 7.39 -4.28 -6.45
C VAL A 41 7.60 -2.80 -6.12
N ILE A 42 8.15 -2.53 -4.94
CA ILE A 42 8.65 -1.20 -4.58
C ILE A 42 10.17 -1.23 -4.73
N LEU A 43 10.67 -0.65 -5.82
CA LEU A 43 12.11 -0.46 -6.01
C LEU A 43 12.59 0.66 -5.10
N ASP A 44 13.46 0.33 -4.17
CA ASP A 44 13.83 1.22 -3.08
C ASP A 44 15.17 1.92 -3.35
N LEU A 45 15.15 3.26 -3.38
CA LEU A 45 16.35 4.11 -3.47
C LEU A 45 16.74 4.74 -2.13
N GLU A 46 15.91 4.54 -1.09
CA GLU A 46 16.09 5.23 0.20
C GLU A 46 16.86 4.36 1.20
N ASP A 47 16.25 3.97 2.30
CA ASP A 47 16.90 3.30 3.45
C ASP A 47 17.37 1.87 3.13
N GLY A 48 16.79 1.21 2.13
CA GLY A 48 17.25 -0.10 1.65
C GLY A 48 18.56 -0.07 0.85
N VAL A 49 19.09 1.12 0.53
CA VAL A 49 20.32 1.33 -0.27
C VAL A 49 21.32 2.18 0.49
N ALA A 50 22.53 1.66 0.69
CA ALA A 50 23.59 2.41 1.34
C ALA A 50 23.95 3.69 0.55
N PRO A 51 24.38 4.78 1.21
CA PRO A 51 24.71 6.04 0.52
C PRO A 51 25.72 5.88 -0.63
N ALA A 52 26.70 5.01 -0.48
CA ALA A 52 27.71 4.76 -1.51
C ALA A 52 27.16 4.04 -2.76
N ASP A 53 26.01 3.35 -2.63
CA ASP A 53 25.42 2.51 -3.69
C ASP A 53 24.25 3.20 -4.40
N LYS A 54 23.78 4.38 -3.92
CA LYS A 54 22.62 5.08 -4.48
C LYS A 54 22.77 5.42 -5.97
N GLU A 55 23.95 5.79 -6.42
CA GLU A 55 24.20 6.04 -7.84
C GLU A 55 24.06 4.75 -8.69
N ALA A 56 24.55 3.61 -8.17
CA ALA A 56 24.40 2.31 -8.84
C ALA A 56 22.91 1.89 -8.87
N ALA A 57 22.17 2.13 -7.80
CA ALA A 57 20.74 1.87 -7.71
C ALA A 57 19.94 2.69 -8.75
N ARG A 58 20.21 3.99 -8.90
CA ARG A 58 19.60 4.84 -9.93
C ARG A 58 19.91 4.35 -11.35
N ARG A 59 21.14 3.89 -11.61
CA ARG A 59 21.48 3.27 -12.90
C ARG A 59 20.69 2.00 -13.15
N ALA A 60 20.56 1.14 -12.13
CA ALA A 60 19.83 -0.12 -12.25
C ALA A 60 18.34 0.09 -12.57
N LEU A 61 17.70 1.13 -12.05
CA LEU A 61 16.31 1.51 -12.41
C LEU A 61 16.15 1.75 -13.93
N VAL A 62 17.15 2.38 -14.55
CA VAL A 62 17.13 2.73 -15.97
C VAL A 62 17.47 1.52 -16.84
N ASP A 63 18.48 0.75 -16.42
CA ASP A 63 19.08 -0.32 -17.24
C ASP A 63 18.29 -1.63 -17.17
N VAL A 64 17.54 -1.86 -16.07
CA VAL A 64 16.79 -3.11 -15.81
C VAL A 64 15.34 -2.79 -15.45
N PRO A 65 14.53 -2.24 -16.37
CA PRO A 65 13.16 -1.87 -16.08
C PRO A 65 12.28 -3.09 -15.82
N LEU A 66 11.36 -2.95 -14.88
CA LEU A 66 10.24 -3.87 -14.63
C LEU A 66 8.96 -3.33 -15.30
N ASP A 67 7.88 -4.10 -15.22
CA ASP A 67 6.54 -3.68 -15.65
C ASP A 67 6.09 -2.43 -14.86
N PRO A 68 5.93 -1.26 -15.51
CA PRO A 68 5.57 -0.02 -14.84
C PRO A 68 4.19 -0.07 -14.17
N ASP A 69 3.28 -0.90 -14.65
CA ASP A 69 1.94 -1.05 -14.11
C ASP A 69 1.94 -1.82 -12.77
N ARG A 70 3.08 -2.43 -12.41
CA ARG A 70 3.27 -3.20 -11.19
C ARG A 70 4.52 -2.79 -10.42
N THR A 71 5.03 -1.59 -10.68
CA THR A 71 6.25 -1.11 -10.04
C THR A 71 6.07 0.31 -9.53
N VAL A 72 6.45 0.52 -8.29
CA VAL A 72 6.55 1.82 -7.62
C VAL A 72 8.01 2.05 -7.28
N VAL A 73 8.51 3.27 -7.35
CA VAL A 73 9.86 3.61 -6.90
C VAL A 73 9.78 4.40 -5.60
N ARG A 74 10.38 3.90 -4.51
CA ARG A 74 10.56 4.72 -3.32
C ARG A 74 11.79 5.59 -3.51
N VAL A 75 11.56 6.88 -3.62
CA VAL A 75 12.59 7.91 -3.75
C VAL A 75 13.18 8.29 -2.40
N ASN A 76 14.27 9.04 -2.35
CA ASN A 76 14.76 9.65 -1.12
C ASN A 76 13.85 10.77 -0.64
N ALA A 77 13.97 11.16 0.65
CA ALA A 77 13.13 12.18 1.27
C ALA A 77 13.24 13.52 0.54
N HIS A 78 12.10 14.19 0.39
CA HIS A 78 12.01 15.51 -0.26
C HIS A 78 13.02 16.51 0.33
N GLY A 79 13.60 17.34 -0.54
CA GLY A 79 14.58 18.37 -0.16
C GLY A 79 16.00 17.86 0.07
N THR A 80 16.28 16.57 -0.17
CA THR A 80 17.66 16.05 -0.17
C THR A 80 18.26 16.08 -1.57
N ASP A 81 19.61 16.12 -1.66
CA ASP A 81 20.31 16.03 -2.94
C ASP A 81 20.00 14.70 -3.66
N ASP A 82 19.88 13.61 -2.91
CA ASP A 82 19.51 12.29 -3.45
C ASP A 82 18.10 12.31 -4.05
N HIS A 83 17.13 13.01 -3.46
CA HIS A 83 15.79 13.17 -4.03
C HIS A 83 15.84 13.79 -5.43
N ALA A 84 16.60 14.88 -5.60
CA ALA A 84 16.72 15.54 -6.90
C ALA A 84 17.36 14.62 -7.96
N LEU A 85 18.36 13.82 -7.55
CA LEU A 85 19.01 12.84 -8.42
C LEU A 85 18.08 11.66 -8.76
N ASP A 86 17.20 11.25 -7.83
CA ASP A 86 16.20 10.21 -8.06
C ASP A 86 15.16 10.67 -9.08
N CYS A 87 14.64 11.89 -8.96
CA CYS A 87 13.71 12.49 -9.92
C CYS A 87 14.33 12.52 -11.33
N ALA A 88 15.58 12.97 -11.44
CA ALA A 88 16.31 12.98 -12.72
C ALA A 88 16.55 11.58 -13.31
N ALA A 89 16.66 10.56 -12.47
CA ALA A 89 16.75 9.17 -12.92
C ALA A 89 15.38 8.66 -13.39
N LEU A 90 14.29 8.98 -12.67
CA LEU A 90 12.93 8.60 -13.01
C LEU A 90 12.48 9.13 -14.38
N ASP A 91 12.88 10.34 -14.77
CA ASP A 91 12.61 10.92 -16.11
C ASP A 91 13.10 10.04 -17.26
N ARG A 92 14.00 9.08 -16.99
CA ARG A 92 14.59 8.16 -17.96
C ARG A 92 14.01 6.75 -17.87
N THR A 93 12.97 6.56 -17.06
CA THR A 93 12.31 5.27 -16.84
C THR A 93 10.85 5.30 -17.29
N PRO A 94 10.19 4.16 -17.45
CA PRO A 94 8.75 4.10 -17.74
C PRO A 94 7.87 4.23 -16.50
N TYR A 95 8.43 4.39 -15.29
CA TYR A 95 7.66 4.38 -14.04
C TYR A 95 6.84 5.65 -13.86
N THR A 96 5.59 5.47 -13.49
CA THR A 96 4.61 6.56 -13.30
C THR A 96 4.15 6.71 -11.85
N ALA A 97 4.59 5.83 -10.95
CA ALA A 97 4.24 5.87 -9.54
C ALA A 97 5.46 5.88 -8.64
N VAL A 98 5.43 6.73 -7.63
CA VAL A 98 6.48 6.85 -6.61
C VAL A 98 5.91 6.74 -5.21
N MET A 99 6.73 6.26 -4.28
CA MET A 99 6.49 6.35 -2.85
C MET A 99 7.40 7.43 -2.28
N LEU A 100 6.79 8.45 -1.67
CA LEU A 100 7.49 9.56 -1.04
C LEU A 100 7.65 9.28 0.46
N PRO A 101 8.86 8.93 0.93
CA PRO A 101 9.12 8.70 2.35
C PRO A 101 9.09 10.02 3.11
N LYS A 102 8.82 9.94 4.42
CA LYS A 102 8.85 11.09 5.33
C LYS A 102 8.04 12.27 4.79
N CYS A 103 6.87 11.96 4.18
CA CYS A 103 5.96 12.94 3.59
C CYS A 103 5.34 13.82 4.70
N GLU A 104 5.52 15.13 4.63
CA GLU A 104 5.15 16.08 5.68
C GLU A 104 4.28 17.25 5.19
N SER A 105 3.99 17.35 3.90
CA SER A 105 3.12 18.40 3.36
C SER A 105 2.50 18.04 2.01
N VAL A 106 1.44 18.74 1.65
CA VAL A 106 0.81 18.66 0.33
C VAL A 106 1.75 19.12 -0.78
N ASP A 107 2.57 20.13 -0.54
CA ASP A 107 3.48 20.70 -1.54
C ASP A 107 4.53 19.66 -1.96
N GLN A 108 5.05 18.86 -1.02
CA GLN A 108 5.99 17.79 -1.32
C GLN A 108 5.40 16.72 -2.27
N VAL A 109 4.09 16.49 -2.18
CA VAL A 109 3.38 15.56 -3.09
C VAL A 109 3.19 16.23 -4.45
N LEU A 110 2.75 17.48 -4.49
CA LEU A 110 2.51 18.22 -5.73
C LEU A 110 3.79 18.43 -6.54
N ASP A 111 4.93 18.64 -5.89
CA ASP A 111 6.24 18.82 -6.53
C ASP A 111 6.67 17.59 -7.38
N LEU A 112 6.08 16.43 -7.13
CA LEU A 112 6.33 15.20 -7.90
C LEU A 112 5.41 15.03 -9.10
N ALA A 113 4.49 15.98 -9.38
CA ALA A 113 3.63 15.89 -10.57
C ALA A 113 4.48 15.86 -11.87
N PRO A 114 4.13 15.05 -12.87
CA PRO A 114 2.87 14.31 -13.05
C PRO A 114 2.86 12.89 -12.47
N LEU A 115 3.85 12.49 -11.67
CA LEU A 115 3.90 11.15 -11.08
C LEU A 115 2.78 10.95 -10.06
N SER A 116 2.23 9.74 -10.02
CA SER A 116 1.30 9.29 -8.99
C SER A 116 2.06 9.04 -7.68
N VAL A 117 1.63 9.64 -6.58
CA VAL A 117 2.38 9.61 -5.32
C VAL A 117 1.65 8.80 -4.26
N ILE A 118 2.38 7.88 -3.64
CA ILE A 118 2.01 7.21 -2.39
C ILE A 118 2.75 7.94 -1.26
N ALA A 119 2.00 8.64 -0.41
CA ALA A 119 2.59 9.33 0.72
C ALA A 119 2.92 8.34 1.85
N LEU A 120 4.20 8.21 2.21
CA LEU A 120 4.62 7.37 3.34
C LEU A 120 4.73 8.25 4.60
N VAL A 121 3.84 7.99 5.55
CA VAL A 121 3.71 8.72 6.83
C VAL A 121 4.49 7.98 7.89
N GLU A 122 5.63 8.52 8.28
CA GLU A 122 6.56 7.89 9.21
C GLU A 122 7.36 8.91 10.04
N SER A 123 6.87 10.15 10.08
CA SER A 123 7.39 11.20 10.97
C SER A 123 6.25 11.84 11.78
N PRO A 124 6.54 12.46 12.94
CA PRO A 124 5.54 13.17 13.72
C PRO A 124 4.81 14.27 12.95
N LEU A 125 5.55 15.05 12.15
CA LEU A 125 4.95 16.11 11.34
C LEU A 125 4.10 15.54 10.22
N GLY A 126 4.56 14.47 9.53
CA GLY A 126 3.78 13.77 8.52
C GLY A 126 2.48 13.18 9.08
N ALA A 127 2.53 12.62 10.30
CA ALA A 127 1.34 12.10 10.98
C ALA A 127 0.29 13.19 11.26
N LEU A 128 0.72 14.41 11.53
CA LEU A 128 -0.18 15.56 11.75
C LEU A 128 -0.66 16.20 10.43
N ALA A 129 0.08 16.04 9.34
CA ALA A 129 -0.17 16.67 8.04
C ALA A 129 -0.84 15.76 7.00
N ILE A 130 -1.08 14.50 7.33
CA ILE A 130 -1.50 13.47 6.35
C ILE A 130 -2.77 13.84 5.59
N GLU A 131 -3.75 14.47 6.25
CA GLU A 131 -5.00 14.89 5.61
C GLU A 131 -4.73 15.87 4.45
N GLY A 132 -3.80 16.81 4.64
CA GLY A 132 -3.38 17.71 3.57
C GLY A 132 -2.67 17.00 2.43
N ALA A 133 -1.75 16.09 2.75
CA ALA A 133 -0.97 15.36 1.74
C ALA A 133 -1.85 14.53 0.79
N VAL A 134 -2.89 13.87 1.31
CA VAL A 134 -3.80 13.04 0.49
C VAL A 134 -4.76 13.85 -0.39
N GLN A 135 -4.89 15.17 -0.16
CA GLN A 135 -5.70 16.06 -0.99
C GLN A 135 -4.99 16.46 -2.28
N ALA A 136 -3.68 16.30 -2.37
CA ALA A 136 -2.95 16.54 -3.62
C ALA A 136 -3.58 15.75 -4.77
N GLU A 137 -3.69 16.39 -5.94
CA GLU A 137 -4.35 15.78 -7.10
C GLU A 137 -3.62 14.53 -7.60
N ASN A 138 -2.30 14.51 -7.47
CA ASN A 138 -1.45 13.38 -7.83
C ASN A 138 -1.22 12.38 -6.68
N ALA A 139 -1.79 12.59 -5.49
CA ALA A 139 -1.80 11.58 -4.42
C ALA A 139 -2.74 10.44 -4.81
N VAL A 140 -2.26 9.20 -4.80
CA VAL A 140 -3.07 8.00 -5.13
C VAL A 140 -3.24 7.07 -3.94
N GLY A 141 -2.31 7.09 -2.99
CA GLY A 141 -2.33 6.21 -1.83
C GLY A 141 -1.56 6.74 -0.64
N VAL A 142 -1.70 6.04 0.46
CA VAL A 142 -0.98 6.27 1.71
C VAL A 142 -0.39 4.97 2.21
N MET A 143 0.83 5.04 2.70
CA MET A 143 1.43 4.03 3.58
C MET A 143 1.80 4.68 4.90
N TRP A 144 1.84 3.94 5.99
CA TRP A 144 2.38 4.40 7.25
C TRP A 144 3.58 3.54 7.66
N GLY A 145 4.57 4.15 8.34
CA GLY A 145 5.78 3.48 8.83
C GLY A 145 5.89 3.55 10.34
N ALA A 146 5.90 2.39 11.01
CA ALA A 146 5.91 2.33 12.47
C ALA A 146 7.29 2.63 13.07
N GLU A 147 8.34 2.14 12.44
CA GLU A 147 9.69 2.16 13.02
C GLU A 147 10.33 3.54 12.90
N ASP A 148 10.28 4.16 11.71
CA ASP A 148 10.77 5.52 11.51
C ASP A 148 10.00 6.54 12.36
N LEU A 149 8.67 6.37 12.48
CA LEU A 149 7.86 7.18 13.37
C LEU A 149 8.36 7.13 14.80
N VAL A 150 8.59 5.93 15.33
CA VAL A 150 9.04 5.77 16.72
C VAL A 150 10.47 6.27 16.90
N ALA A 151 11.35 6.04 15.93
CA ALA A 151 12.71 6.58 15.94
C ALA A 151 12.69 8.11 15.95
N ALA A 152 11.86 8.74 15.11
CA ALA A 152 11.70 10.21 15.05
C ALA A 152 11.10 10.79 16.35
N LEU A 153 10.30 10.02 17.08
CA LEU A 153 9.78 10.38 18.41
C LEU A 153 10.83 10.22 19.53
N GLY A 154 12.01 9.64 19.24
CA GLY A 154 13.00 9.29 20.26
C GLY A 154 12.61 8.05 21.09
N GLY A 155 11.67 7.25 20.58
CA GLY A 155 11.23 6.00 21.20
C GLY A 155 12.17 4.83 20.90
N THR A 156 11.93 3.69 21.55
CA THR A 156 12.78 2.49 21.43
C THR A 156 12.08 1.29 20.81
N SER A 157 10.76 1.33 20.65
CA SER A 157 9.98 0.24 20.06
C SER A 157 8.59 0.72 19.68
N SER A 158 8.13 0.35 18.50
CA SER A 158 6.76 0.54 18.02
C SER A 158 5.77 -0.41 18.67
N ARG A 159 6.26 -1.54 19.23
CA ARG A 159 5.44 -2.64 19.73
C ARG A 159 5.56 -2.85 21.24
N LYS A 160 4.54 -3.45 21.82
CA LYS A 160 4.51 -4.00 23.19
C LYS A 160 5.11 -5.41 23.19
N PRO A 161 5.42 -5.99 24.38
CA PRO A 161 5.96 -7.36 24.46
C PRO A 161 5.05 -8.45 23.88
N ASP A 162 3.75 -8.19 23.81
CA ASP A 162 2.75 -9.09 23.21
C ASP A 162 2.62 -8.95 21.67
N GLY A 163 3.48 -8.15 21.04
CA GLY A 163 3.48 -7.89 19.61
C GLY A 163 2.54 -6.78 19.16
N ALA A 164 1.58 -6.34 19.97
CA ALA A 164 0.65 -5.27 19.62
C ALA A 164 1.36 -3.92 19.47
N TYR A 165 0.94 -3.11 18.50
CA TYR A 165 1.43 -1.74 18.36
C TYR A 165 1.12 -0.89 19.59
N ARG A 166 2.06 -0.03 19.99
CA ARG A 166 1.84 0.99 21.00
C ARG A 166 0.83 2.02 20.51
N ASP A 167 0.20 2.71 21.43
CA ASP A 167 -0.95 3.57 21.13
C ASP A 167 -0.64 4.69 20.12
N VAL A 168 0.57 5.28 20.16
CA VAL A 168 0.97 6.28 19.18
C VAL A 168 1.05 5.69 17.76
N ALA A 169 1.63 4.49 17.60
CA ALA A 169 1.72 3.81 16.33
C ALA A 169 0.31 3.41 15.81
N ARG A 170 -0.55 2.88 16.67
CA ARG A 170 -1.95 2.58 16.34
C ARG A 170 -2.74 3.83 15.95
N HIS A 171 -2.49 4.95 16.62
CA HIS A 171 -3.13 6.22 16.28
C HIS A 171 -2.76 6.66 14.85
N VAL A 172 -1.46 6.65 14.52
CA VAL A 172 -1.00 7.05 13.17
C VAL A 172 -1.50 6.07 12.11
N ARG A 173 -1.46 4.74 12.37
CA ARG A 173 -2.05 3.72 11.49
C ARG A 173 -3.51 4.02 11.18
N SER A 174 -4.31 4.31 12.20
CA SER A 174 -5.73 4.60 12.04
C SER A 174 -5.96 5.92 11.31
N THR A 175 -5.18 6.96 11.63
CA THR A 175 -5.29 8.28 10.99
C THR A 175 -4.93 8.20 9.50
N ALA A 176 -3.86 7.47 9.14
CA ALA A 176 -3.47 7.25 7.75
C ALA A 176 -4.57 6.53 6.95
N LEU A 177 -5.17 5.47 7.54
CA LEU A 177 -6.30 4.78 6.93
C LEU A 177 -7.51 5.70 6.73
N LEU A 178 -7.90 6.45 7.76
CA LEU A 178 -9.03 7.37 7.69
C LEU A 178 -8.80 8.47 6.64
N ALA A 179 -7.62 9.07 6.61
CA ALA A 179 -7.27 10.10 5.64
C ALA A 179 -7.33 9.55 4.19
N ALA A 180 -6.73 8.38 3.95
CA ALA A 180 -6.79 7.73 2.63
C ALA A 180 -8.24 7.50 2.20
N LYS A 181 -9.06 6.86 3.03
CA LYS A 181 -10.44 6.50 2.67
C LYS A 181 -11.36 7.71 2.53
N ALA A 182 -11.17 8.77 3.32
CA ALA A 182 -11.92 10.02 3.21
C ALA A 182 -11.75 10.69 1.85
N HIS A 183 -10.59 10.51 1.23
CA HIS A 183 -10.24 11.12 -0.07
C HIS A 183 -10.20 10.13 -1.24
N GLY A 184 -10.75 8.91 -1.07
CA GLY A 184 -10.80 7.90 -2.12
C GLY A 184 -9.42 7.37 -2.55
N ARG A 185 -8.44 7.43 -1.65
CA ARG A 185 -7.09 6.91 -1.87
C ARG A 185 -6.96 5.50 -1.31
N PHE A 186 -6.08 4.67 -1.87
CA PHE A 186 -5.80 3.38 -1.27
C PHE A 186 -4.88 3.50 -0.04
N ALA A 187 -4.98 2.54 0.85
CA ALA A 187 -4.18 2.48 2.08
C ALA A 187 -3.34 1.20 2.13
N LEU A 188 -2.04 1.35 2.28
CA LEU A 188 -1.08 0.26 2.48
C LEU A 188 -0.73 0.15 3.97
N ASP A 189 -0.87 -1.05 4.52
CA ASP A 189 -0.43 -1.31 5.89
C ASP A 189 1.09 -1.48 5.96
N SER A 190 1.67 -1.16 7.11
CA SER A 190 3.11 -1.15 7.37
C SER A 190 3.74 -2.54 7.22
N VAL A 191 5.06 -2.56 7.09
CA VAL A 191 5.87 -3.78 7.06
C VAL A 191 5.81 -4.55 8.39
N PHE A 192 6.04 -5.86 8.34
CA PHE A 192 6.19 -6.73 9.50
C PHE A 192 7.63 -7.22 9.59
N LEU A 193 8.36 -6.80 10.65
CA LEU A 193 9.82 -6.94 10.70
C LEU A 193 10.28 -8.36 11.01
N ASP A 194 9.53 -9.13 11.80
CA ASP A 194 9.92 -10.52 12.10
C ASP A 194 9.60 -11.43 10.92
N ILE A 195 10.61 -11.63 10.05
CA ILE A 195 10.48 -12.45 8.85
C ILE A 195 10.13 -13.91 9.18
N GLY A 196 10.49 -14.39 10.36
CA GLY A 196 10.26 -15.77 10.80
C GLY A 196 8.88 -16.00 11.38
N ASP A 197 8.21 -14.98 11.90
CA ASP A 197 6.88 -15.06 12.51
C ASP A 197 5.77 -14.87 11.46
N LEU A 198 5.53 -15.90 10.68
CA LEU A 198 4.49 -15.88 9.64
C LEU A 198 3.07 -15.94 10.24
N ASP A 199 2.89 -16.51 11.40
CA ASP A 199 1.60 -16.56 12.09
C ASP A 199 1.22 -15.16 12.62
N GLY A 200 2.17 -14.44 13.23
CA GLY A 200 1.99 -13.05 13.64
C GLY A 200 1.72 -12.12 12.46
N LEU A 201 2.42 -12.31 11.34
CA LEU A 201 2.12 -11.59 10.09
C LEU A 201 0.70 -11.87 9.63
N GLY A 202 0.27 -13.13 9.63
CA GLY A 202 -1.09 -13.52 9.23
C GLY A 202 -2.15 -12.82 10.06
N ALA A 203 -2.00 -12.84 11.38
CA ALA A 203 -2.92 -12.17 12.32
C ALA A 203 -2.97 -10.64 12.09
N GLU A 204 -1.83 -10.00 11.81
CA GLU A 204 -1.78 -8.56 11.50
C GLU A 204 -2.43 -8.25 10.14
N CYS A 205 -2.28 -9.11 9.15
CA CYS A 205 -2.97 -9.00 7.87
C CYS A 205 -4.49 -9.13 8.02
N GLU A 206 -4.97 -10.08 8.81
CA GLU A 206 -6.40 -10.25 9.09
C GLU A 206 -7.00 -8.99 9.76
N ASP A 207 -6.29 -8.40 10.73
CA ASP A 207 -6.69 -7.13 11.34
C ASP A 207 -6.70 -5.98 10.31
N ALA A 208 -5.67 -5.88 9.47
CA ALA A 208 -5.59 -4.86 8.42
C ALA A 208 -6.77 -4.96 7.43
N VAL A 209 -7.10 -6.18 7.00
CA VAL A 209 -8.27 -6.46 6.15
C VAL A 209 -9.57 -6.10 6.85
N ALA A 210 -9.71 -6.45 8.13
CA ALA A 210 -10.92 -6.19 8.90
C ALA A 210 -11.22 -4.69 9.06
N VAL A 211 -10.19 -3.86 9.17
CA VAL A 211 -10.35 -2.40 9.30
C VAL A 211 -10.37 -1.66 7.95
N GLY A 212 -9.96 -2.29 6.83
CA GLY A 212 -10.14 -1.76 5.49
C GLY A 212 -8.87 -1.31 4.77
N PHE A 213 -7.67 -1.78 5.16
CA PHE A 213 -6.47 -1.61 4.34
C PHE A 213 -6.61 -2.39 3.02
N ASP A 214 -6.10 -1.82 1.94
CA ASP A 214 -6.21 -2.40 0.59
C ASP A 214 -5.09 -3.40 0.30
N ALA A 215 -3.89 -3.17 0.87
CA ALA A 215 -2.73 -4.05 0.72
C ALA A 215 -1.78 -3.93 1.93
N LYS A 216 -0.81 -4.83 1.96
CA LYS A 216 0.28 -4.82 2.94
C LYS A 216 1.62 -4.95 2.25
N VAL A 217 2.63 -4.29 2.82
CA VAL A 217 3.98 -4.29 2.24
C VAL A 217 4.87 -5.29 2.97
N ALA A 218 5.51 -6.16 2.19
CA ALA A 218 6.50 -7.14 2.64
C ALA A 218 7.92 -6.61 2.50
N ILE A 219 8.82 -7.13 3.34
CA ILE A 219 10.28 -6.92 3.26
C ILE A 219 11.02 -8.19 2.84
N HIS A 220 10.32 -9.32 2.75
CA HIS A 220 10.90 -10.59 2.34
C HIS A 220 9.90 -11.40 1.49
N PRO A 221 10.36 -12.12 0.44
CA PRO A 221 9.46 -12.90 -0.42
C PRO A 221 8.63 -13.97 0.31
N SER A 222 9.11 -14.54 1.43
CA SER A 222 8.35 -15.52 2.22
C SER A 222 7.07 -14.98 2.85
N GLN A 223 6.93 -13.67 2.96
CA GLN A 223 5.75 -13.01 3.52
C GLN A 223 4.59 -12.90 2.51
N ILE A 224 4.88 -12.99 1.21
CA ILE A 224 3.93 -12.69 0.13
C ILE A 224 2.71 -13.61 0.15
N ASP A 225 2.92 -14.93 0.27
CA ASP A 225 1.81 -15.89 0.24
C ASP A 225 0.90 -15.75 1.47
N VAL A 226 1.47 -15.39 2.63
CA VAL A 226 0.69 -15.11 3.85
C VAL A 226 -0.20 -13.89 3.64
N ILE A 227 0.36 -12.80 3.09
CA ILE A 227 -0.39 -11.58 2.79
C ILE A 227 -1.52 -11.88 1.79
N ARG A 228 -1.21 -12.53 0.66
CA ARG A 228 -2.23 -12.91 -0.33
C ARG A 228 -3.35 -13.73 0.28
N THR A 229 -3.00 -14.72 1.09
CA THR A 229 -3.99 -15.60 1.74
C THR A 229 -4.92 -14.80 2.63
N ALA A 230 -4.40 -13.92 3.48
CA ALA A 230 -5.20 -13.11 4.40
C ALA A 230 -6.10 -12.10 3.67
N TYR A 231 -5.63 -11.51 2.57
CA TYR A 231 -6.41 -10.54 1.79
C TYR A 231 -7.41 -11.19 0.82
N THR A 232 -7.27 -12.47 0.53
CA THR A 232 -8.20 -13.21 -0.35
C THR A 232 -9.43 -13.67 0.45
N PRO A 233 -10.65 -13.27 0.04
CA PRO A 233 -11.86 -13.72 0.72
C PRO A 233 -12.01 -15.24 0.66
N THR A 234 -12.38 -15.85 1.77
CA THR A 234 -12.70 -17.29 1.82
C THR A 234 -13.96 -17.60 1.03
N ALA A 235 -14.10 -18.85 0.58
CA ALA A 235 -15.32 -19.31 -0.12
C ALA A 235 -16.60 -19.07 0.70
N LYS A 236 -16.51 -19.14 2.05
CA LYS A 236 -17.62 -18.85 2.96
C LYS A 236 -18.01 -17.37 2.93
N GLN A 237 -17.03 -16.48 2.98
CA GLN A 237 -17.27 -15.04 2.90
C GLN A 237 -17.83 -14.64 1.54
N LEU A 238 -17.27 -15.16 0.45
CA LEU A 238 -17.75 -14.89 -0.89
C LEU A 238 -19.19 -15.39 -1.08
N GLY A 239 -19.49 -16.63 -0.69
CA GLY A 239 -20.84 -17.17 -0.79
C GLY A 239 -21.86 -16.41 0.08
N TRP A 240 -21.45 -15.87 1.25
CA TRP A 240 -22.29 -14.99 2.04
C TRP A 240 -22.54 -13.66 1.30
N ALA A 241 -21.49 -13.03 0.78
CA ALA A 241 -21.60 -11.76 0.06
C ALA A 241 -22.51 -11.87 -1.18
N GLU A 242 -22.34 -12.93 -1.96
CA GLU A 242 -23.19 -13.21 -3.13
C GLU A 242 -24.67 -13.37 -2.74
N ARG A 243 -24.99 -14.08 -1.64
CA ARG A 243 -26.36 -14.21 -1.16
C ARG A 243 -26.95 -12.87 -0.70
N VAL A 244 -26.16 -12.06 0.03
CA VAL A 244 -26.58 -10.72 0.46
C VAL A 244 -26.93 -9.85 -0.74
N LEU A 245 -26.04 -9.78 -1.73
CA LEU A 245 -26.24 -8.96 -2.94
C LEU A 245 -27.41 -9.47 -3.80
N ALA A 246 -27.58 -10.79 -3.93
CA ALA A 246 -28.71 -11.39 -4.62
C ALA A 246 -30.05 -11.10 -3.93
N ALA A 247 -30.08 -11.11 -2.59
CA ALA A 247 -31.29 -10.73 -1.84
C ALA A 247 -31.64 -9.25 -2.02
N ALA A 248 -30.64 -8.36 -2.01
CA ALA A 248 -30.82 -6.92 -2.19
C ALA A 248 -31.45 -6.51 -3.52
N THR A 249 -31.38 -7.36 -4.55
CA THR A 249 -32.07 -7.10 -5.83
C THR A 249 -33.59 -7.27 -5.75
N ARG A 250 -34.08 -7.98 -4.74
CA ARG A 250 -35.51 -8.33 -4.56
C ARG A 250 -36.16 -7.57 -3.41
N GLU A 251 -35.36 -7.19 -2.41
CA GLU A 251 -35.78 -6.49 -1.22
C GLU A 251 -35.58 -4.98 -1.36
N ARG A 252 -36.37 -4.19 -0.62
CA ARG A 252 -36.25 -2.73 -0.61
C ARG A 252 -35.90 -2.24 0.79
N GLY A 253 -34.83 -1.47 0.91
CA GLY A 253 -34.40 -0.89 2.19
C GLY A 253 -33.76 -1.93 3.10
N VAL A 254 -34.15 -1.94 4.38
CA VAL A 254 -33.64 -2.88 5.37
C VAL A 254 -34.42 -4.20 5.30
N PHE A 255 -33.72 -5.33 5.30
CA PHE A 255 -34.32 -6.66 5.27
C PHE A 255 -33.57 -7.64 6.18
N THR A 256 -34.06 -8.86 6.29
CA THR A 256 -33.42 -9.92 7.08
C THR A 256 -32.98 -11.05 6.18
N LEU A 257 -31.71 -11.49 6.35
CA LEU A 257 -31.14 -12.66 5.67
C LEU A 257 -30.44 -13.53 6.72
N ASP A 258 -30.75 -14.84 6.72
CA ASP A 258 -30.18 -15.83 7.64
C ASP A 258 -30.29 -15.40 9.13
N GLY A 259 -31.37 -14.69 9.51
CA GLY A 259 -31.60 -14.19 10.88
C GLY A 259 -30.82 -12.91 11.23
N GLN A 260 -30.10 -12.32 10.30
CA GLN A 260 -29.35 -11.08 10.49
C GLN A 260 -29.99 -9.93 9.69
N MET A 261 -29.95 -8.73 10.26
CA MET A 261 -30.38 -7.52 9.60
C MET A 261 -29.37 -7.15 8.50
N VAL A 262 -29.86 -6.84 7.32
CA VAL A 262 -29.09 -6.33 6.17
C VAL A 262 -29.53 -4.90 5.89
N ASP A 263 -28.57 -3.99 5.96
CA ASP A 263 -28.72 -2.56 5.70
C ASP A 263 -27.57 -2.06 4.79
N GLY A 264 -27.49 -0.75 4.57
CA GLY A 264 -26.46 -0.14 3.71
C GLY A 264 -25.01 -0.50 4.06
N PRO A 265 -24.58 -0.47 5.34
CA PRO A 265 -23.28 -0.95 5.78
C PRO A 265 -22.99 -2.41 5.40
N VAL A 266 -23.94 -3.31 5.59
CA VAL A 266 -23.79 -4.75 5.27
C VAL A 266 -23.69 -4.97 3.77
N LEU A 267 -24.46 -4.22 2.98
CA LEU A 267 -24.37 -4.27 1.51
C LEU A 267 -22.99 -3.84 1.02
N ARG A 268 -22.46 -2.72 1.51
CA ARG A 268 -21.10 -2.25 1.16
C ARG A 268 -20.02 -3.26 1.56
N HIS A 269 -20.18 -3.92 2.71
CA HIS A 269 -19.27 -4.98 3.13
C HIS A 269 -19.30 -6.18 2.16
N ALA A 270 -20.48 -6.59 1.71
CA ALA A 270 -20.63 -7.65 0.72
C ALA A 270 -20.03 -7.27 -0.64
N GLU A 271 -20.25 -6.04 -1.12
CA GLU A 271 -19.63 -5.51 -2.33
C GLU A 271 -18.11 -5.54 -2.25
N GLU A 272 -17.54 -5.15 -1.11
CA GLU A 272 -16.10 -5.13 -0.90
C GLU A 272 -15.49 -6.54 -0.90
N ILE A 273 -16.16 -7.53 -0.31
CA ILE A 273 -15.73 -8.94 -0.38
C ILE A 273 -15.69 -9.42 -1.84
N VAL A 274 -16.72 -9.13 -2.63
CA VAL A 274 -16.76 -9.52 -4.05
C VAL A 274 -15.67 -8.79 -4.84
N ARG A 275 -15.45 -7.50 -4.59
CA ARG A 275 -14.37 -6.71 -5.23
C ARG A 275 -13.00 -7.35 -4.97
N ARG A 276 -12.68 -7.70 -3.73
CA ARG A 276 -11.41 -8.35 -3.37
C ARG A 276 -11.24 -9.72 -4.02
N SER A 277 -12.30 -10.49 -4.17
CA SER A 277 -12.23 -11.78 -4.88
C SER A 277 -11.89 -11.62 -6.37
N GLY A 278 -12.28 -10.54 -7.01
CA GLY A 278 -11.92 -10.20 -8.39
C GLY A 278 -10.45 -9.84 -8.55
N ILE A 279 -9.87 -9.14 -7.58
CA ILE A 279 -8.44 -8.81 -7.54
C ILE A 279 -7.60 -10.08 -7.39
N ALA A 280 -7.98 -11.00 -6.49
CA ALA A 280 -7.29 -12.27 -6.30
C ALA A 280 -7.21 -13.12 -7.59
N ARG A 281 -8.28 -13.11 -8.40
CA ARG A 281 -8.33 -13.86 -9.68
C ARG A 281 -7.48 -13.25 -10.80
N THR A 282 -7.18 -11.97 -10.76
CA THR A 282 -6.32 -11.32 -11.76
C THR A 282 -4.84 -11.52 -11.49
N GLY A 283 -4.44 -11.78 -10.24
CA GLY A 283 -3.07 -12.09 -9.84
C GLY A 283 -2.59 -13.52 -10.16
N GLU A 284 -3.49 -14.44 -10.52
CA GLU A 284 -3.18 -15.84 -10.84
C GLU A 284 -2.93 -16.11 -12.35
N ARG A 285 -2.79 -15.07 -13.20
CA ARG A 285 -2.59 -15.26 -14.64
C ARG A 285 -1.18 -14.93 -15.09
#